data_34de94f00d4c851966248a11e6a91b4e
#
_entry.id   34de94f00d4c851966248a11e6a91b4e
#
_cell.length_a   1.000
_cell.length_b   1.000
_cell.length_c   1.000
_cell.angle_alpha   90.00
_cell.angle_beta   90.00
_cell.angle_gamma   90.00
#
_symmetry.space_group_name_H-M   'P 1'
#
loop_
_entity.id
_entity.type
_entity.pdbx_description
1 polymer ?
#
loop_
_entity_poly.entity_id
_entity_poly.type
_entity_poly.pdbx_seq_one_letter_code
_entity_poly.pdbx_strand_id
1 'polypeptide(L)'
;MELRSNKTLEGRKMAGARALWRANGMKREQFGKPVIAVVNSFTQFVPGHVHLHEIGQFVKNEIEKAGCFAAEFNTIAIDDGIAMGHDGMLYSLPSREIIADSVEYMCNAHCADAMICISNCDKITPGMLMAAMRLNIPAVFVSGGPMEAGRVKGTDCDLVDIMVKGAAPDVTDEDLKEYEEFGCPTCGCCSGMFTANSMNCLTEALGLAQVGNGTVLATHANRKELFRKGAELVVKLANDYYFNNNEAVLPRSIATKDAFENAMKLDIAMGGSTNTVLHLLAIAHEAGVDFTMKDIDRLSKEVPVLCKVAPNSSYHIQDVCRAGGIMGIMREMAKGGILKTDVARVDYPSLQAALDADNENLYRSAPCGVRTVKLGENESLYKELDTDREKGCIRNIENAYSKDGGLAVLYGNIAPKGCIVKTAGVAENILKFKGTAVVFESQEDAVNGILGGKVKKGDVVVIRYEGPKGGPGMQEMLYPTSFLKSMKLDKDCALITDGRFYGGTSGLSIGHVSPEAANKGPIAFLEDGDTVVINIPDRSINVELTDEEFKQRKEKLEASTGYKPKARDRKVSRALKAYASLAGSADIGGVRVIE
;
A
#
# COMPACT_ATOMS: atom_id res chain seq x y z
N MET A 1 -33.17 5.67 -7.68
CA MET A 1 -32.98 4.18 -7.83
C MET A 1 -33.56 3.46 -6.63
N GLU A 2 -33.87 2.17 -6.74
CA GLU A 2 -34.38 1.40 -5.61
C GLU A 2 -33.25 1.06 -4.63
N LEU A 3 -33.51 1.19 -3.32
CA LEU A 3 -32.58 0.78 -2.28
C LEU A 3 -32.34 -0.73 -2.34
N ARG A 4 -31.10 -1.17 -2.23
CA ARG A 4 -30.75 -2.60 -2.15
C ARG A 4 -31.36 -3.25 -0.91
N SER A 5 -31.39 -2.50 0.21
CA SER A 5 -31.94 -2.93 1.50
C SER A 5 -33.44 -3.22 1.45
N ASN A 6 -34.19 -2.71 0.46
CA ASN A 6 -35.62 -3.03 0.27
C ASN A 6 -35.85 -4.53 0.14
N LYS A 7 -34.86 -5.30 -0.39
CA LYS A 7 -34.91 -6.77 -0.44
C LYS A 7 -35.13 -7.43 0.93
N THR A 8 -34.70 -6.77 2.01
CA THR A 8 -34.85 -7.26 3.40
C THR A 8 -35.83 -6.47 4.22
N LEU A 9 -36.26 -5.28 3.76
CA LEU A 9 -37.09 -4.34 4.50
C LEU A 9 -38.53 -4.25 3.97
N GLU A 10 -38.76 -4.59 2.70
CA GLU A 10 -40.10 -4.43 2.10
C GLU A 10 -40.86 -5.76 1.92
N GLY A 11 -42.16 -5.61 1.81
CA GLY A 11 -43.08 -6.72 1.58
C GLY A 11 -43.35 -7.59 2.80
N ARG A 12 -44.50 -8.26 2.77
CA ARG A 12 -45.01 -9.09 3.90
C ARG A 12 -44.09 -10.28 4.21
N LYS A 13 -43.45 -10.86 3.19
CA LYS A 13 -42.53 -12.01 3.34
C LYS A 13 -41.28 -11.66 4.15
N MET A 14 -40.87 -10.39 4.18
CA MET A 14 -39.65 -9.91 4.87
C MET A 14 -39.92 -9.52 6.34
N ALA A 15 -41.07 -9.87 6.92
CA ALA A 15 -41.40 -9.59 8.31
C ALA A 15 -40.36 -10.16 9.29
N GLY A 16 -39.84 -11.37 9.02
CA GLY A 16 -38.76 -11.99 9.81
C GLY A 16 -37.44 -11.19 9.74
N ALA A 17 -37.03 -10.80 8.54
CA ALA A 17 -35.84 -9.97 8.36
C ALA A 17 -35.95 -8.61 9.09
N ARG A 18 -37.10 -7.94 8.97
CA ARG A 18 -37.38 -6.70 9.72
C ARG A 18 -37.33 -6.87 11.22
N ALA A 19 -37.83 -8.03 11.73
CA ALA A 19 -37.75 -8.31 13.17
C ALA A 19 -36.28 -8.43 13.63
N LEU A 20 -35.43 -9.06 12.84
CA LEU A 20 -33.99 -9.14 13.13
C LEU A 20 -33.29 -7.76 13.03
N TRP A 21 -33.61 -6.95 12.02
CA TRP A 21 -33.12 -5.57 11.94
C TRP A 21 -33.54 -4.73 13.16
N ARG A 22 -34.80 -4.94 13.64
CA ARG A 22 -35.30 -4.32 14.87
C ARG A 22 -34.51 -4.78 16.10
N ALA A 23 -34.19 -6.06 16.20
CA ALA A 23 -33.38 -6.62 17.28
C ALA A 23 -31.95 -6.04 17.27
N ASN A 24 -31.42 -5.69 16.09
CA ASN A 24 -30.13 -5.00 15.92
C ASN A 24 -30.22 -3.48 16.21
N GLY A 25 -31.38 -2.96 16.61
CA GLY A 25 -31.56 -1.57 17.00
C GLY A 25 -32.11 -0.65 15.91
N MET A 26 -32.42 -1.15 14.70
CA MET A 26 -33.02 -0.31 13.65
C MET A 26 -34.37 0.23 14.11
N LYS A 27 -34.56 1.53 14.01
CA LYS A 27 -35.79 2.22 14.38
C LYS A 27 -36.78 2.29 13.21
N ARG A 28 -38.07 2.48 13.46
CA ARG A 28 -39.10 2.55 12.40
C ARG A 28 -38.89 3.71 11.44
N GLU A 29 -38.42 4.85 11.93
CA GLU A 29 -38.14 6.04 11.15
C GLU A 29 -36.93 5.89 10.22
N GLN A 30 -36.17 4.79 10.34
CA GLN A 30 -35.03 4.45 9.47
C GLN A 30 -35.43 3.56 8.29
N PHE A 31 -36.66 2.99 8.30
CA PHE A 31 -37.16 2.25 7.15
C PHE A 31 -37.32 3.17 5.93
N GLY A 32 -36.98 2.68 4.76
CA GLY A 32 -36.99 3.46 3.52
C GLY A 32 -35.83 4.46 3.37
N LYS A 33 -34.87 4.41 4.30
CA LYS A 33 -33.61 5.14 4.19
C LYS A 33 -32.45 4.17 3.95
N PRO A 34 -31.31 4.64 3.42
CA PRO A 34 -30.15 3.78 3.17
C PRO A 34 -29.67 3.04 4.43
N VAL A 35 -29.35 1.77 4.28
CA VAL A 35 -28.62 0.97 5.26
C VAL A 35 -27.14 1.08 4.95
N ILE A 36 -26.36 1.65 5.87
CA ILE A 36 -24.94 1.95 5.66
C ILE A 36 -24.07 0.97 6.43
N ALA A 37 -23.19 0.28 5.72
CA ALA A 37 -22.18 -0.57 6.32
C ALA A 37 -21.02 0.28 6.83
N VAL A 38 -20.67 0.16 8.12
CA VAL A 38 -19.43 0.64 8.69
C VAL A 38 -18.43 -0.51 8.61
N VAL A 39 -17.62 -0.49 7.55
CA VAL A 39 -16.61 -1.51 7.28
C VAL A 39 -15.35 -1.15 8.06
N ASN A 40 -15.17 -1.74 9.21
CA ASN A 40 -14.05 -1.48 10.11
C ASN A 40 -12.99 -2.59 10.02
N SER A 41 -11.83 -2.36 10.60
CA SER A 41 -10.72 -3.31 10.66
C SER A 41 -10.02 -3.34 12.03
N PHE A 42 -10.76 -3.07 13.09
CA PHE A 42 -10.26 -3.10 14.45
C PHE A 42 -9.63 -4.46 14.79
N THR A 43 -8.46 -4.41 15.39
CA THR A 43 -7.79 -5.54 16.03
C THR A 43 -6.76 -5.03 17.03
N GLN A 44 -6.43 -5.84 18.03
CA GLN A 44 -5.34 -5.56 18.98
C GLN A 44 -3.96 -6.08 18.50
N PHE A 45 -3.92 -6.76 17.36
CA PHE A 45 -2.67 -7.25 16.76
C PHE A 45 -1.92 -6.19 15.92
N VAL A 46 -2.55 -5.04 15.64
CA VAL A 46 -2.01 -4.02 14.72
C VAL A 46 -2.04 -2.65 15.39
N PRO A 47 -0.90 -2.00 15.68
CA PRO A 47 -0.88 -0.67 16.31
C PRO A 47 -1.71 0.37 15.56
N GLY A 48 -1.75 0.28 14.23
CA GLY A 48 -2.57 1.13 13.37
C GLY A 48 -4.08 0.95 13.53
N HIS A 49 -4.53 -0.10 14.23
CA HIS A 49 -5.95 -0.50 14.30
C HIS A 49 -6.51 -0.56 15.72
N VAL A 50 -5.68 -0.47 16.76
CA VAL A 50 -6.13 -0.60 18.17
C VAL A 50 -7.18 0.43 18.59
N HIS A 51 -7.14 1.63 18.01
CA HIS A 51 -8.09 2.73 18.30
C HIS A 51 -9.38 2.66 17.46
N LEU A 52 -9.44 1.80 16.44
CA LEU A 52 -10.53 1.78 15.47
C LEU A 52 -11.84 1.24 16.06
N HIS A 53 -11.81 0.53 17.20
CA HIS A 53 -13.03 0.10 17.88
C HIS A 53 -13.92 1.28 18.28
N GLU A 54 -13.33 2.25 18.98
CA GLU A 54 -14.06 3.45 19.40
C GLU A 54 -14.47 4.32 18.20
N ILE A 55 -13.63 4.37 17.18
CA ILE A 55 -13.89 5.11 15.95
C ILE A 55 -15.08 4.51 15.18
N GLY A 56 -15.16 3.18 15.07
CA GLY A 56 -16.29 2.53 14.41
C GLY A 56 -17.62 2.87 15.08
N GLN A 57 -17.67 2.84 16.42
CA GLN A 57 -18.86 3.25 17.18
C GLN A 57 -19.16 4.75 17.03
N PHE A 58 -18.12 5.59 16.99
CA PHE A 58 -18.29 7.03 16.75
C PHE A 58 -18.91 7.27 15.36
N VAL A 59 -18.37 6.69 14.30
CA VAL A 59 -18.87 6.81 12.93
C VAL A 59 -20.30 6.30 12.81
N LYS A 60 -20.61 5.14 13.41
CA LYS A 60 -21.97 4.60 13.47
C LYS A 60 -22.94 5.63 14.06
N ASN A 61 -22.58 6.22 15.19
CA ASN A 61 -23.43 7.21 15.85
C ASN A 61 -23.64 8.47 15.00
N GLU A 62 -22.61 8.96 14.29
CA GLU A 62 -22.74 10.12 13.39
C GLU A 62 -23.68 9.83 12.21
N ILE A 63 -23.59 8.62 11.60
CA ILE A 63 -24.53 8.18 10.55
C ILE A 63 -25.97 8.12 11.09
N GLU A 64 -26.17 7.58 12.29
CA GLU A 64 -27.50 7.49 12.90
C GLU A 64 -28.11 8.85 13.24
N LYS A 65 -27.29 9.84 13.63
CA LYS A 65 -27.74 11.24 13.78
C LYS A 65 -28.25 11.84 12.46
N ALA A 66 -27.64 11.43 11.33
CA ALA A 66 -28.10 11.82 10.00
C ALA A 66 -29.38 11.06 9.57
N GLY A 67 -29.89 10.14 10.40
CA GLY A 67 -31.17 9.48 10.25
C GLY A 67 -31.14 8.15 9.49
N CYS A 68 -29.99 7.67 9.06
CA CYS A 68 -29.81 6.35 8.44
C CYS A 68 -29.58 5.27 9.52
N PHE A 69 -29.74 3.99 9.17
CA PHE A 69 -29.26 2.89 10.00
C PHE A 69 -27.83 2.52 9.61
N ALA A 70 -26.95 2.39 10.59
CA ALA A 70 -25.57 1.97 10.40
C ALA A 70 -25.29 0.63 11.09
N ALA A 71 -24.67 -0.30 10.36
CA ALA A 71 -24.27 -1.59 10.88
C ALA A 71 -22.74 -1.75 10.73
N GLU A 72 -22.04 -1.90 11.86
CA GLU A 72 -20.60 -2.10 11.88
C GLU A 72 -20.26 -3.59 11.83
N PHE A 73 -19.21 -3.91 11.06
CA PHE A 73 -18.50 -5.17 11.14
C PHE A 73 -17.01 -4.97 10.92
N ASN A 74 -16.19 -5.91 11.40
CA ASN A 74 -14.75 -5.88 11.21
C ASN A 74 -14.30 -6.95 10.22
N THR A 75 -13.41 -6.57 9.30
CA THR A 75 -12.60 -7.52 8.56
C THR A 75 -11.31 -7.82 9.33
N ILE A 76 -10.55 -8.82 8.88
CA ILE A 76 -9.23 -9.13 9.46
C ILE A 76 -8.22 -8.02 9.12
N ALA A 77 -7.20 -7.91 9.95
CA ALA A 77 -6.01 -7.11 9.67
C ALA A 77 -4.76 -7.85 10.16
N ILE A 78 -3.72 -7.87 9.32
CA ILE A 78 -2.40 -8.43 9.63
C ILE A 78 -1.42 -7.27 9.72
N ASP A 79 -0.53 -7.30 10.72
CA ASP A 79 0.56 -6.34 10.85
C ASP A 79 1.79 -6.86 10.11
N ASP A 80 2.17 -6.16 9.04
CA ASP A 80 3.32 -6.54 8.23
C ASP A 80 4.64 -6.38 9.00
N GLY A 81 4.73 -5.39 9.89
CA GLY A 81 5.91 -5.17 10.72
C GLY A 81 6.15 -6.32 11.72
N ILE A 82 5.09 -6.76 12.41
CA ILE A 82 5.16 -7.92 13.34
C ILE A 82 5.40 -9.23 12.57
N ALA A 83 4.85 -9.37 11.38
CA ALA A 83 5.02 -10.56 10.54
C ALA A 83 6.36 -10.60 9.78
N MET A 84 7.13 -9.51 9.78
CA MET A 84 8.37 -9.39 9.02
C MET A 84 9.44 -10.38 9.51
N GLY A 85 10.07 -11.07 8.56
CA GLY A 85 11.22 -11.93 8.82
C GLY A 85 10.89 -13.36 9.28
N HIS A 86 9.63 -13.77 9.26
CA HIS A 86 9.21 -15.13 9.53
C HIS A 86 8.00 -15.54 8.68
N ASP A 87 7.58 -16.81 8.77
CA ASP A 87 6.48 -17.38 7.95
C ASP A 87 5.14 -16.64 8.07
N GLY A 88 4.94 -15.81 9.08
CA GLY A 88 3.77 -14.94 9.21
C GLY A 88 3.59 -14.00 8.02
N MET A 89 4.69 -13.56 7.41
CA MET A 89 4.65 -12.64 6.27
C MET A 89 4.03 -13.24 5.00
N LEU A 90 3.99 -14.56 4.88
CA LEU A 90 3.30 -15.27 3.80
C LEU A 90 1.79 -15.01 3.78
N TYR A 91 1.18 -14.66 4.93
CA TYR A 91 -0.25 -14.40 5.06
C TYR A 91 -0.64 -12.96 4.73
N SER A 92 0.34 -12.04 4.67
CA SER A 92 0.08 -10.63 4.46
C SER A 92 -0.66 -10.36 3.13
N LEU A 93 -0.05 -10.62 1.97
CA LEU A 93 -0.71 -10.36 0.67
C LEU A 93 -2.00 -11.16 0.46
N PRO A 94 -2.08 -12.46 0.79
CA PRO A 94 -3.33 -13.22 0.69
C PRO A 94 -4.48 -12.65 1.51
N SER A 95 -4.19 -11.98 2.64
CA SER A 95 -5.22 -11.34 3.46
C SER A 95 -5.98 -10.25 2.70
N ARG A 96 -5.35 -9.55 1.75
CA ARG A 96 -5.99 -8.56 0.89
C ARG A 96 -7.21 -9.13 0.16
N GLU A 97 -7.08 -10.34 -0.38
CA GLU A 97 -8.17 -11.04 -1.06
C GLU A 97 -9.30 -11.43 -0.09
N ILE A 98 -8.92 -11.94 1.10
CA ILE A 98 -9.87 -12.31 2.15
C ILE A 98 -10.64 -11.07 2.65
N ILE A 99 -9.95 -9.94 2.81
CA ILE A 99 -10.55 -8.67 3.20
C ILE A 99 -11.59 -8.25 2.14
N ALA A 100 -11.22 -8.27 0.86
CA ALA A 100 -12.13 -7.94 -0.23
C ALA A 100 -13.36 -8.84 -0.22
N ASP A 101 -13.17 -10.16 -0.11
CA ASP A 101 -14.25 -11.13 -0.01
C ASP A 101 -15.15 -10.86 1.21
N SER A 102 -14.59 -10.66 2.39
CA SER A 102 -15.35 -10.47 3.62
C SER A 102 -16.28 -9.26 3.53
N VAL A 103 -15.81 -8.16 2.93
CA VAL A 103 -16.62 -6.95 2.71
C VAL A 103 -17.70 -7.21 1.69
N GLU A 104 -17.37 -7.86 0.58
CA GLU A 104 -18.33 -8.24 -0.46
C GLU A 104 -19.43 -9.15 0.08
N TYR A 105 -19.07 -10.20 0.85
CA TYR A 105 -20.02 -11.11 1.49
C TYR A 105 -20.98 -10.37 2.42
N MET A 106 -20.46 -9.55 3.32
CA MET A 106 -21.28 -8.83 4.30
C MET A 106 -22.24 -7.85 3.62
N CYS A 107 -21.74 -7.04 2.68
CA CYS A 107 -22.56 -6.05 2.00
C CYS A 107 -23.61 -6.68 1.06
N ASN A 108 -23.29 -7.78 0.37
CA ASN A 108 -24.23 -8.45 -0.52
C ASN A 108 -25.26 -9.26 0.26
N ALA A 109 -24.85 -10.04 1.27
CA ALA A 109 -25.76 -10.86 2.06
C ALA A 109 -26.81 -10.02 2.82
N HIS A 110 -26.41 -8.85 3.33
CA HIS A 110 -27.28 -7.96 4.09
C HIS A 110 -27.86 -6.81 3.26
N CYS A 111 -27.55 -6.76 1.97
CA CYS A 111 -28.04 -5.74 1.03
C CYS A 111 -27.75 -4.30 1.49
N ALA A 112 -26.52 -4.03 1.97
CA ALA A 112 -26.12 -2.67 2.32
C ALA A 112 -26.21 -1.74 1.10
N ASP A 113 -26.68 -0.51 1.32
CA ASP A 113 -26.89 0.47 0.26
C ASP A 113 -25.62 1.30 0.00
N ALA A 114 -24.84 1.56 1.03
CA ALA A 114 -23.59 2.29 0.95
C ALA A 114 -22.62 1.79 2.03
N MET A 115 -21.35 2.19 1.95
CA MET A 115 -20.37 1.81 2.94
C MET A 115 -19.39 2.94 3.24
N ILE A 116 -18.96 3.02 4.51
CA ILE A 116 -17.79 3.77 4.93
C ILE A 116 -16.70 2.80 5.38
N CYS A 117 -15.52 2.90 4.76
CA CYS A 117 -14.40 2.01 5.00
C CYS A 117 -13.40 2.66 5.94
N ILE A 118 -13.16 2.04 7.10
CA ILE A 118 -12.20 2.47 8.11
C ILE A 118 -11.02 1.51 8.06
N SER A 119 -10.00 1.89 7.32
CA SER A 119 -8.78 1.11 7.07
C SER A 119 -7.55 1.84 7.58
N ASN A 120 -6.40 1.19 7.64
CA ASN A 120 -5.16 1.90 7.95
C ASN A 120 -3.89 1.23 7.43
N CYS A 121 -3.72 -0.09 7.57
CA CYS A 121 -2.48 -0.79 7.23
C CYS A 121 -2.48 -1.38 5.80
N ASP A 122 -1.34 -1.94 5.45
CA ASP A 122 -0.83 -2.27 4.11
C ASP A 122 -1.82 -3.00 3.20
N LYS A 123 -2.47 -4.05 3.69
CA LYS A 123 -3.33 -4.92 2.87
C LYS A 123 -4.81 -4.62 3.06
N ILE A 124 -5.14 -3.91 4.15
CA ILE A 124 -6.53 -3.60 4.52
C ILE A 124 -7.09 -2.53 3.58
N THR A 125 -6.36 -1.43 3.40
CA THR A 125 -6.78 -0.35 2.50
C THR A 125 -7.00 -0.86 1.07
N PRO A 126 -6.05 -1.55 0.41
CA PRO A 126 -6.28 -2.07 -0.94
C PRO A 126 -7.34 -3.18 -0.98
N GLY A 127 -7.47 -4.02 0.04
CA GLY A 127 -8.54 -5.03 0.10
C GLY A 127 -9.94 -4.42 0.14
N MET A 128 -10.14 -3.37 0.95
CA MET A 128 -11.40 -2.63 0.98
C MET A 128 -11.66 -1.86 -0.33
N LEU A 129 -10.60 -1.30 -0.96
CA LEU A 129 -10.73 -0.66 -2.28
C LEU A 129 -11.16 -1.66 -3.36
N MET A 130 -10.58 -2.88 -3.38
CA MET A 130 -11.03 -3.95 -4.28
C MET A 130 -12.50 -4.28 -4.06
N ALA A 131 -12.96 -4.40 -2.81
CA ALA A 131 -14.36 -4.64 -2.49
C ALA A 131 -15.26 -3.48 -2.96
N ALA A 132 -14.82 -2.23 -2.81
CA ALA A 132 -15.55 -1.06 -3.30
C ALA A 132 -15.74 -1.11 -4.82
N MET A 133 -14.72 -1.53 -5.56
CA MET A 133 -14.81 -1.70 -7.01
C MET A 133 -15.75 -2.84 -7.40
N ARG A 134 -15.72 -3.97 -6.70
CA ARG A 134 -16.63 -5.11 -6.93
C ARG A 134 -18.09 -4.74 -6.68
N LEU A 135 -18.36 -4.16 -5.53
CA LEU A 135 -19.71 -3.80 -5.09
C LEU A 135 -20.30 -2.62 -5.87
N ASN A 136 -19.50 -1.65 -6.20
CA ASN A 136 -19.87 -0.40 -6.88
C ASN A 136 -21.13 0.26 -6.28
N ILE A 137 -21.18 0.35 -4.96
CA ILE A 137 -22.15 1.12 -4.18
C ILE A 137 -21.47 2.37 -3.62
N PRO A 138 -22.20 3.46 -3.28
CA PRO A 138 -21.59 4.66 -2.71
C PRO A 138 -20.66 4.31 -1.55
N ALA A 139 -19.41 4.79 -1.62
CA ALA A 139 -18.37 4.44 -0.67
C ALA A 139 -17.50 5.64 -0.32
N VAL A 140 -17.11 5.75 0.96
CA VAL A 140 -16.16 6.74 1.47
C VAL A 140 -15.08 6.02 2.26
N PHE A 141 -13.83 6.42 2.08
CA PHE A 141 -12.69 5.89 2.84
C PHE A 141 -12.20 6.92 3.84
N VAL A 142 -11.96 6.48 5.08
CA VAL A 142 -11.32 7.28 6.12
C VAL A 142 -10.28 6.42 6.83
N SER A 143 -9.00 6.73 6.67
CA SER A 143 -7.94 5.96 7.33
C SER A 143 -7.88 6.23 8.83
N GLY A 144 -7.37 5.26 9.60
CA GLY A 144 -7.08 5.45 11.02
C GLY A 144 -6.01 6.50 11.31
N GLY A 145 -5.24 6.86 10.32
CA GLY A 145 -4.17 7.87 10.37
C GLY A 145 -2.79 7.30 10.66
N PRO A 146 -1.74 8.02 10.24
CA PRO A 146 -0.35 7.70 10.54
C PRO A 146 -0.02 7.83 12.02
N MET A 147 1.00 7.07 12.47
CA MET A 147 1.66 7.21 13.75
C MET A 147 2.56 8.45 13.75
N GLU A 148 2.80 9.04 14.91
CA GLU A 148 3.89 10.01 15.08
C GLU A 148 5.24 9.30 14.95
N ALA A 149 6.27 10.00 14.47
CA ALA A 149 7.63 9.49 14.52
C ALA A 149 8.07 9.26 15.96
N GLY A 150 8.85 8.20 16.19
CA GLY A 150 9.51 7.99 17.47
C GLY A 150 10.64 8.98 17.66
N ARG A 151 11.12 9.12 18.92
CA ARG A 151 12.26 9.98 19.21
C ARG A 151 13.18 9.34 20.23
N VAL A 152 14.38 9.00 19.77
CA VAL A 152 15.43 8.37 20.61
C VAL A 152 16.66 9.25 20.60
N LYS A 153 17.17 9.60 21.79
CA LYS A 153 18.36 10.46 21.96
C LYS A 153 18.28 11.77 21.16
N GLY A 154 17.08 12.35 21.05
CA GLY A 154 16.86 13.61 20.34
C GLY A 154 16.74 13.49 18.82
N THR A 155 16.81 12.29 18.26
CA THR A 155 16.69 12.03 16.82
C THR A 155 15.37 11.32 16.54
N ASP A 156 14.65 11.76 15.53
CA ASP A 156 13.43 11.11 15.09
C ASP A 156 13.77 9.75 14.46
N CYS A 157 12.92 8.75 14.69
CA CYS A 157 13.11 7.40 14.20
C CYS A 157 11.79 6.70 13.88
N ASP A 158 11.87 5.60 13.17
CA ASP A 158 10.73 4.77 12.81
C ASP A 158 11.03 3.27 12.96
N LEU A 159 10.05 2.43 12.61
CA LEU A 159 10.17 0.97 12.67
C LEU A 159 11.39 0.44 11.89
N VAL A 160 11.71 1.03 10.74
CA VAL A 160 12.85 0.57 9.92
C VAL A 160 14.17 0.87 10.60
N ASP A 161 14.28 2.03 11.24
CA ASP A 161 15.46 2.38 12.03
C ASP A 161 15.69 1.36 13.16
N ILE A 162 14.61 0.95 13.85
CA ILE A 162 14.68 -0.07 14.91
C ILE A 162 15.15 -1.41 14.33
N MET A 163 14.58 -1.84 13.21
CA MET A 163 14.97 -3.11 12.56
C MET A 163 16.44 -3.09 12.10
N VAL A 164 16.90 -1.98 11.55
CA VAL A 164 18.32 -1.81 11.15
C VAL A 164 19.24 -1.81 12.38
N LYS A 165 18.84 -1.15 13.47
CA LYS A 165 19.59 -1.15 14.73
C LYS A 165 19.65 -2.54 15.36
N GLY A 166 18.53 -3.29 15.34
CA GLY A 166 18.50 -4.67 15.84
C GLY A 166 19.36 -5.65 15.04
N ALA A 167 19.66 -5.35 13.78
CA ALA A 167 20.57 -6.12 12.94
C ALA A 167 22.05 -5.67 13.02
N ALA A 168 22.33 -4.53 13.65
CA ALA A 168 23.67 -3.94 13.70
C ALA A 168 24.50 -4.51 14.86
N PRO A 169 25.68 -5.11 14.61
CA PRO A 169 26.45 -5.79 15.64
C PRO A 169 27.14 -4.84 16.66
N ASP A 170 27.16 -3.55 16.38
CA ASP A 170 27.76 -2.50 17.20
C ASP A 170 26.74 -1.79 18.12
N VAL A 171 25.46 -2.16 18.06
CA VAL A 171 24.41 -1.61 18.92
C VAL A 171 24.26 -2.49 20.15
N THR A 172 24.26 -1.89 21.34
CA THR A 172 24.09 -2.62 22.60
C THR A 172 22.63 -2.97 22.87
N ASP A 173 22.38 -4.00 23.68
CA ASP A 173 21.00 -4.38 24.10
C ASP A 173 20.32 -3.25 24.90
N GLU A 174 21.09 -2.45 25.66
CA GLU A 174 20.58 -1.27 26.35
C GLU A 174 20.09 -0.19 25.38
N ASP A 175 20.89 0.11 24.37
CA ASP A 175 20.49 1.08 23.33
C ASP A 175 19.26 0.58 22.57
N LEU A 176 19.20 -0.72 22.26
CA LEU A 176 18.08 -1.31 21.53
C LEU A 176 16.76 -1.21 22.30
N LYS A 177 16.78 -1.43 23.63
CA LYS A 177 15.59 -1.26 24.50
C LYS A 177 15.03 0.16 24.44
N GLU A 178 15.89 1.18 24.34
CA GLU A 178 15.44 2.56 24.21
C GLU A 178 14.69 2.78 22.86
N TYR A 179 15.20 2.18 21.78
CA TYR A 179 14.53 2.20 20.48
C TYR A 179 13.20 1.43 20.50
N GLU A 180 13.13 0.27 21.16
CA GLU A 180 11.90 -0.52 21.33
C GLU A 180 10.83 0.26 22.11
N GLU A 181 11.22 1.03 23.13
CA GLU A 181 10.29 1.79 23.97
C GLU A 181 9.74 3.04 23.30
N PHE A 182 10.56 3.76 22.54
CA PHE A 182 10.23 5.09 22.03
C PHE A 182 10.09 5.19 20.50
N GLY A 183 10.45 4.15 19.77
CA GLY A 183 10.49 4.23 18.30
C GLY A 183 9.12 4.12 17.62
N CYS A 184 8.12 3.50 18.29
CA CYS A 184 6.72 3.43 17.82
C CYS A 184 5.78 3.95 18.92
N PRO A 185 5.68 5.29 19.10
CA PRO A 185 5.19 5.87 20.36
C PRO A 185 3.67 5.97 20.48
N THR A 186 2.90 5.82 19.38
CA THR A 186 1.44 6.04 19.39
C THR A 186 0.69 4.96 18.60
N CYS A 187 -0.65 5.00 18.68
CA CYS A 187 -1.46 4.32 17.68
C CYS A 187 -1.28 5.01 16.30
N GLY A 188 -1.59 4.29 15.25
CA GLY A 188 -1.45 4.74 13.87
C GLY A 188 -0.66 3.72 13.04
N CYS A 189 -0.74 3.83 11.71
CA CYS A 189 0.15 3.09 10.82
C CYS A 189 1.56 3.71 10.84
N CYS A 190 2.48 3.21 10.04
CA CYS A 190 3.87 3.66 10.04
C CYS A 190 4.02 5.18 9.97
N SER A 191 5.10 5.73 10.56
CA SER A 191 5.41 7.17 10.51
C SER A 191 6.13 7.60 9.23
N GLY A 192 6.69 6.66 8.45
CA GLY A 192 7.34 6.92 7.15
C GLY A 192 6.40 6.70 5.95
N MET A 193 6.90 6.95 4.74
CA MET A 193 6.16 6.70 3.49
C MET A 193 6.34 5.23 3.05
N PHE A 194 5.89 4.33 3.90
CA PHE A 194 5.81 2.90 3.63
C PHE A 194 4.47 2.55 2.97
N THR A 195 4.19 1.28 2.75
CA THR A 195 3.01 0.84 1.97
C THR A 195 1.70 1.32 2.57
N ALA A 196 1.53 1.27 3.90
CA ALA A 196 0.30 1.71 4.58
C ALA A 196 -0.02 3.19 4.29
N ASN A 197 0.92 4.08 4.57
CA ASN A 197 0.75 5.51 4.30
C ASN A 197 0.63 5.81 2.81
N SER A 198 1.44 5.15 1.97
CA SER A 198 1.32 5.30 0.51
C SER A 198 -0.10 4.97 0.05
N MET A 199 -0.68 3.84 0.45
CA MET A 199 -2.04 3.47 0.06
C MET A 199 -3.11 4.44 0.60
N ASN A 200 -2.97 4.95 1.84
CA ASN A 200 -3.87 5.95 2.38
C ASN A 200 -3.80 7.28 1.60
N CYS A 201 -2.59 7.69 1.19
CA CYS A 201 -2.36 8.85 0.32
C CYS A 201 -2.95 8.64 -1.09
N LEU A 202 -2.76 7.45 -1.67
CA LEU A 202 -3.29 7.13 -3.00
C LEU A 202 -4.82 7.02 -3.01
N THR A 203 -5.45 6.59 -1.91
CA THR A 203 -6.91 6.60 -1.77
C THR A 203 -7.47 8.04 -1.80
N GLU A 204 -6.74 8.99 -1.22
CA GLU A 204 -7.05 10.43 -1.31
C GLU A 204 -6.87 10.96 -2.75
N ALA A 205 -5.81 10.56 -3.44
CA ALA A 205 -5.54 10.93 -4.83
C ALA A 205 -6.53 10.32 -5.84
N LEU A 206 -6.97 9.06 -5.60
CA LEU A 206 -8.02 8.41 -6.38
C LEU A 206 -9.39 9.09 -6.24
N GLY A 207 -9.54 10.01 -5.26
CA GLY A 207 -10.79 10.71 -5.02
C GLY A 207 -11.80 9.95 -4.17
N LEU A 208 -11.45 8.80 -3.58
CA LEU A 208 -12.35 7.98 -2.76
C LEU A 208 -12.26 8.29 -1.26
N ALA A 209 -11.30 9.11 -0.85
CA ALA A 209 -11.15 9.63 0.50
C ALA A 209 -11.12 11.16 0.50
N GLN A 210 -11.43 11.73 1.66
CA GLN A 210 -11.41 13.17 1.88
C GLN A 210 -9.98 13.72 1.91
N VAL A 211 -9.84 15.01 1.62
CA VAL A 211 -8.60 15.77 1.82
C VAL A 211 -8.11 15.60 3.25
N GLY A 212 -6.82 15.28 3.39
CA GLY A 212 -6.16 15.03 4.68
C GLY A 212 -6.16 13.57 5.13
N ASN A 213 -6.81 12.68 4.38
CA ASN A 213 -6.89 11.26 4.72
C ASN A 213 -5.52 10.61 4.91
N GLY A 214 -4.58 10.88 4.02
CA GLY A 214 -3.28 10.21 4.00
C GLY A 214 -2.28 10.71 5.04
N THR A 215 -2.39 11.95 5.52
CA THR A 215 -1.29 12.59 6.28
C THR A 215 -1.65 13.12 7.65
N VAL A 216 -2.94 13.42 7.93
CA VAL A 216 -3.36 13.84 9.27
C VAL A 216 -3.15 12.68 10.24
N LEU A 217 -2.35 12.87 11.29
CA LEU A 217 -1.95 11.80 12.22
C LEU A 217 -3.16 11.19 12.96
N ALA A 218 -3.02 9.95 13.39
CA ALA A 218 -4.03 9.26 14.21
C ALA A 218 -4.33 10.01 15.52
N THR A 219 -3.32 10.64 16.10
CA THR A 219 -3.38 11.40 17.34
C THR A 219 -3.76 12.88 17.15
N HIS A 220 -3.90 13.35 15.91
CA HIS A 220 -4.25 14.74 15.63
C HIS A 220 -5.73 15.00 15.87
N ALA A 221 -6.09 16.13 16.51
CA ALA A 221 -7.47 16.49 16.83
C ALA A 221 -8.41 16.47 15.61
N ASN A 222 -7.91 16.91 14.45
CA ASN A 222 -8.67 16.93 13.20
C ASN A 222 -8.92 15.54 12.61
N ARG A 223 -8.25 14.48 13.07
CA ARG A 223 -8.52 13.11 12.61
C ARG A 223 -9.96 12.69 12.95
N LYS A 224 -10.43 13.03 14.16
CA LYS A 224 -11.82 12.76 14.56
C LYS A 224 -12.84 13.52 13.70
N GLU A 225 -12.48 14.73 13.30
CA GLU A 225 -13.32 15.53 12.39
C GLU A 225 -13.43 14.92 10.99
N LEU A 226 -12.35 14.30 10.47
CA LEU A 226 -12.41 13.56 9.21
C LEU A 226 -13.38 12.38 9.29
N PHE A 227 -13.43 11.65 10.40
CA PHE A 227 -14.41 10.57 10.60
C PHE A 227 -15.84 11.11 10.64
N ARG A 228 -16.09 12.24 11.32
CA ARG A 228 -17.42 12.87 11.38
C ARG A 228 -17.87 13.30 9.97
N LYS A 229 -17.02 14.00 9.23
CA LYS A 229 -17.30 14.43 7.86
C LYS A 229 -17.49 13.23 6.92
N GLY A 230 -16.72 12.16 7.10
CA GLY A 230 -16.86 10.92 6.32
C GLY A 230 -18.21 10.26 6.54
N ALA A 231 -18.71 10.24 7.79
CA ALA A 231 -20.02 9.73 8.12
C ALA A 231 -21.16 10.55 7.47
N GLU A 232 -21.06 11.87 7.49
CA GLU A 232 -22.01 12.75 6.81
C GLU A 232 -21.96 12.56 5.29
N LEU A 233 -20.75 12.45 4.75
CA LEU A 233 -20.50 12.32 3.32
C LEU A 233 -21.08 11.02 2.75
N VAL A 234 -20.89 9.87 3.42
CA VAL A 234 -21.44 8.59 2.92
C VAL A 234 -22.97 8.61 2.89
N VAL A 235 -23.62 9.26 3.87
CA VAL A 235 -25.08 9.46 3.87
C VAL A 235 -25.50 10.34 2.68
N LYS A 236 -24.78 11.43 2.43
CA LYS A 236 -25.02 12.32 1.30
C LYS A 236 -24.89 11.56 -0.03
N LEU A 237 -23.78 10.83 -0.25
CA LEU A 237 -23.56 10.07 -1.49
C LEU A 237 -24.62 8.98 -1.70
N ALA A 238 -25.05 8.29 -0.63
CA ALA A 238 -26.14 7.32 -0.71
C ALA A 238 -27.45 7.99 -1.16
N ASN A 239 -27.80 9.14 -0.58
CA ASN A 239 -28.97 9.89 -1.00
C ASN A 239 -28.87 10.40 -2.44
N ASP A 240 -27.70 10.90 -2.84
CA ASP A 240 -27.45 11.37 -4.21
C ASP A 240 -27.64 10.24 -5.23
N TYR A 241 -27.15 9.04 -4.93
CA TYR A 241 -27.32 7.87 -5.80
C TYR A 241 -28.76 7.38 -5.85
N TYR A 242 -29.37 7.07 -4.69
CA TYR A 242 -30.67 6.39 -4.66
C TYR A 242 -31.85 7.32 -4.94
N PHE A 243 -31.83 8.55 -4.45
CA PHE A 243 -32.97 9.47 -4.57
C PHE A 243 -32.79 10.53 -5.65
N ASN A 244 -31.55 10.87 -6.03
CA ASN A 244 -31.26 11.84 -7.08
C ASN A 244 -30.75 11.18 -8.38
N ASN A 245 -30.66 9.84 -8.43
CA ASN A 245 -30.16 9.06 -9.58
C ASN A 245 -28.77 9.51 -10.07
N ASN A 246 -27.90 9.92 -9.16
CA ASN A 246 -26.55 10.38 -9.50
C ASN A 246 -25.55 9.22 -9.47
N GLU A 247 -25.24 8.64 -10.62
CA GLU A 247 -24.25 7.57 -10.77
C GLU A 247 -22.79 8.06 -10.69
N ALA A 248 -22.55 9.37 -10.80
CA ALA A 248 -21.20 9.93 -10.74
C ALA A 248 -20.54 9.74 -9.34
N VAL A 249 -21.34 9.47 -8.30
CA VAL A 249 -20.83 9.23 -6.93
C VAL A 249 -20.37 7.79 -6.67
N LEU A 250 -20.52 6.89 -7.65
CA LEU A 250 -20.13 5.50 -7.50
C LEU A 250 -18.59 5.32 -7.60
N PRO A 251 -18.00 4.36 -6.87
CA PRO A 251 -16.56 4.12 -6.88
C PRO A 251 -15.95 3.98 -8.28
N ARG A 252 -16.59 3.23 -9.19
CA ARG A 252 -16.07 3.05 -10.57
C ARG A 252 -16.22 4.30 -11.43
N SER A 253 -17.16 5.19 -11.10
CA SER A 253 -17.31 6.48 -11.79
C SER A 253 -16.24 7.49 -11.37
N ILE A 254 -15.74 7.38 -10.13
CA ILE A 254 -14.67 8.22 -9.57
C ILE A 254 -13.30 7.66 -9.94
N ALA A 255 -13.07 6.36 -9.73
CA ALA A 255 -11.79 5.70 -9.98
C ALA A 255 -11.61 5.38 -11.48
N THR A 256 -11.59 6.40 -12.31
CA THR A 256 -11.33 6.31 -13.75
C THR A 256 -9.85 6.07 -14.05
N LYS A 257 -9.50 5.77 -15.30
CA LYS A 257 -8.09 5.64 -15.72
C LYS A 257 -7.27 6.89 -15.36
N ASP A 258 -7.82 8.08 -15.58
CA ASP A 258 -7.14 9.34 -15.23
C ASP A 258 -6.92 9.49 -13.72
N ALA A 259 -7.85 9.01 -12.89
CA ALA A 259 -7.68 8.96 -11.43
C ALA A 259 -6.58 7.97 -11.01
N PHE A 260 -6.50 6.78 -11.63
CA PHE A 260 -5.41 5.83 -11.42
C PHE A 260 -4.05 6.41 -11.86
N GLU A 261 -4.00 7.09 -13.01
CA GLU A 261 -2.78 7.78 -13.45
C GLU A 261 -2.36 8.88 -12.47
N ASN A 262 -3.29 9.69 -11.96
CA ASN A 262 -3.00 10.70 -10.94
C ASN A 262 -2.48 10.09 -9.65
N ALA A 263 -3.08 8.98 -9.19
CA ALA A 263 -2.61 8.26 -8.01
C ALA A 263 -1.18 7.73 -8.21
N MET A 264 -0.89 7.10 -9.36
CA MET A 264 0.46 6.61 -9.67
C MET A 264 1.48 7.75 -9.80
N LYS A 265 1.09 8.87 -10.41
CA LYS A 265 1.94 10.07 -10.48
C LYS A 265 2.26 10.62 -9.09
N LEU A 266 1.28 10.64 -8.18
CA LEU A 266 1.51 11.01 -6.79
C LEU A 266 2.50 10.04 -6.12
N ASP A 267 2.33 8.74 -6.29
CA ASP A 267 3.23 7.73 -5.72
C ASP A 267 4.69 7.94 -6.14
N ILE A 268 4.90 8.21 -7.42
CA ILE A 268 6.20 8.53 -7.99
C ILE A 268 6.74 9.84 -7.40
N ALA A 269 5.92 10.90 -7.35
CA ALA A 269 6.33 12.22 -6.88
C ALA A 269 6.68 12.26 -5.39
N MET A 270 6.06 11.40 -4.58
CA MET A 270 6.32 11.33 -3.13
C MET A 270 7.32 10.22 -2.75
N GLY A 271 7.85 9.48 -3.72
CA GLY A 271 8.78 8.36 -3.46
C GLY A 271 8.14 7.24 -2.63
N GLY A 272 6.90 6.89 -2.96
CA GLY A 272 6.11 5.89 -2.26
C GLY A 272 6.67 4.46 -2.37
N SER A 273 5.93 3.52 -1.84
CA SER A 273 6.32 2.11 -1.79
C SER A 273 6.13 1.42 -3.15
N THR A 274 7.06 0.55 -3.55
CA THR A 274 6.88 -0.29 -4.75
C THR A 274 5.69 -1.25 -4.64
N ASN A 275 5.24 -1.57 -3.42
CA ASN A 275 4.05 -2.40 -3.19
C ASN A 275 2.74 -1.74 -3.66
N THR A 276 2.70 -0.41 -3.75
CA THR A 276 1.54 0.33 -4.29
C THR A 276 1.27 -0.02 -5.74
N VAL A 277 2.31 -0.29 -6.53
CA VAL A 277 2.18 -0.77 -7.91
C VAL A 277 1.33 -2.04 -7.95
N LEU A 278 1.67 -3.04 -7.10
CA LEU A 278 0.91 -4.27 -7.00
C LEU A 278 -0.55 -4.03 -6.60
N HIS A 279 -0.79 -3.09 -5.67
CA HIS A 279 -2.12 -2.80 -5.17
C HIS A 279 -2.96 -1.99 -6.16
N LEU A 280 -2.40 -0.99 -6.82
CA LEU A 280 -3.12 -0.23 -7.85
C LEU A 280 -3.52 -1.09 -9.03
N LEU A 281 -2.64 -2.00 -9.49
CA LEU A 281 -2.98 -2.97 -10.53
C LEU A 281 -4.14 -3.88 -10.10
N ALA A 282 -4.15 -4.34 -8.85
CA ALA A 282 -5.23 -5.18 -8.32
C ALA A 282 -6.56 -4.42 -8.24
N ILE A 283 -6.53 -3.17 -7.76
CA ILE A 283 -7.74 -2.33 -7.66
C ILE A 283 -8.27 -1.99 -9.05
N ALA A 284 -7.39 -1.67 -10.01
CA ALA A 284 -7.77 -1.41 -11.40
C ALA A 284 -8.38 -2.64 -12.07
N HIS A 285 -7.84 -3.84 -11.79
CA HIS A 285 -8.41 -5.10 -12.23
C HIS A 285 -9.86 -5.26 -11.77
N GLU A 286 -10.14 -5.05 -10.47
CA GLU A 286 -11.49 -5.14 -9.91
C GLU A 286 -12.42 -4.02 -10.42
N ALA A 287 -11.87 -2.87 -10.76
CA ALA A 287 -12.63 -1.77 -11.34
C ALA A 287 -12.95 -1.98 -12.84
N GLY A 288 -12.28 -2.93 -13.51
CA GLY A 288 -12.35 -3.10 -14.96
C GLY A 288 -11.65 -1.98 -15.73
N VAL A 289 -10.66 -1.32 -15.13
CA VAL A 289 -9.90 -0.23 -15.73
C VAL A 289 -8.62 -0.79 -16.37
N ASP A 290 -8.38 -0.46 -17.64
CA ASP A 290 -7.15 -0.82 -18.36
C ASP A 290 -5.98 0.07 -17.90
N PHE A 291 -5.43 -0.29 -16.72
CA PHE A 291 -4.24 0.33 -16.12
C PHE A 291 -3.18 -0.75 -15.92
N THR A 292 -2.02 -0.58 -16.53
CA THR A 292 -1.02 -1.64 -16.71
C THR A 292 0.39 -1.20 -16.32
N MET A 293 1.33 -2.15 -16.26
CA MET A 293 2.76 -1.90 -16.08
C MET A 293 3.34 -0.94 -17.13
N LYS A 294 2.77 -0.90 -18.35
CA LYS A 294 3.18 0.05 -19.41
C LYS A 294 2.80 1.49 -19.07
N ASP A 295 1.61 1.70 -18.47
CA ASP A 295 1.21 3.02 -17.99
C ASP A 295 2.17 3.48 -16.89
N ILE A 296 2.53 2.61 -15.96
CA ILE A 296 3.46 2.90 -14.86
C ILE A 296 4.85 3.26 -15.41
N ASP A 297 5.37 2.52 -16.38
CA ASP A 297 6.65 2.83 -17.03
C ASP A 297 6.62 4.21 -17.70
N ARG A 298 5.56 4.53 -18.44
CA ARG A 298 5.39 5.84 -19.06
C ARG A 298 5.38 6.96 -18.01
N LEU A 299 4.54 6.84 -16.98
CA LEU A 299 4.39 7.85 -15.94
C LEU A 299 5.69 8.06 -15.14
N SER A 300 6.45 6.99 -14.92
CA SER A 300 7.73 7.08 -14.18
C SER A 300 8.81 7.91 -14.88
N LYS A 301 8.66 8.13 -16.19
CA LYS A 301 9.57 8.99 -16.99
C LYS A 301 9.15 10.45 -17.00
N GLU A 302 7.89 10.74 -16.65
CA GLU A 302 7.28 12.06 -16.79
C GLU A 302 7.25 12.84 -15.46
N VAL A 303 7.31 12.14 -14.32
CA VAL A 303 7.02 12.72 -13.01
C VAL A 303 8.29 12.90 -12.19
N PRO A 304 8.63 14.13 -11.77
CA PRO A 304 9.74 14.39 -10.86
C PRO A 304 9.41 13.99 -9.41
N VAL A 305 10.46 13.74 -8.60
CA VAL A 305 10.31 13.53 -7.15
C VAL A 305 10.19 14.87 -6.45
N LEU A 306 9.03 15.19 -5.91
CA LEU A 306 8.73 16.46 -5.25
C LEU A 306 8.72 16.36 -3.72
N CYS A 307 8.62 15.15 -3.16
CA CYS A 307 8.62 14.92 -1.74
C CYS A 307 9.50 13.72 -1.41
N LYS A 308 10.29 13.81 -0.35
CA LYS A 308 11.07 12.68 0.19
C LYS A 308 10.76 12.53 1.66
N VAL A 309 10.42 11.31 2.04
CA VAL A 309 10.05 10.92 3.41
C VAL A 309 10.84 9.67 3.80
N ALA A 310 11.00 9.38 5.06
CA ALA A 310 11.60 8.13 5.53
C ALA A 310 11.03 6.92 4.77
N PRO A 311 11.86 6.00 4.29
CA PRO A 311 13.29 5.81 4.58
C PRO A 311 14.25 6.59 3.67
N ASN A 312 13.75 7.44 2.76
CA ASN A 312 14.58 8.14 1.75
C ASN A 312 15.06 9.51 2.22
N SER A 313 14.62 9.97 3.38
CA SER A 313 15.04 11.20 4.05
C SER A 313 14.79 11.11 5.55
N SER A 314 15.13 12.17 6.29
CA SER A 314 14.82 12.34 7.71
C SER A 314 13.41 12.90 7.98
N TYR A 315 12.67 13.28 6.95
CA TYR A 315 11.28 13.70 7.10
C TYR A 315 10.38 12.50 7.34
N HIS A 316 9.32 12.69 8.15
CA HIS A 316 8.27 11.71 8.40
C HIS A 316 6.93 12.21 7.87
N ILE A 317 5.89 11.39 7.94
CA ILE A 317 4.57 11.74 7.40
C ILE A 317 3.98 12.99 8.07
N GLN A 318 4.34 13.23 9.33
CA GLN A 318 3.98 14.45 10.06
C GLN A 318 4.52 15.72 9.41
N ASP A 319 5.71 15.67 8.80
CA ASP A 319 6.29 16.80 8.08
C ASP A 319 5.55 17.06 6.77
N VAL A 320 5.12 15.98 6.08
CA VAL A 320 4.25 16.10 4.90
C VAL A 320 2.93 16.75 5.28
N CYS A 321 2.31 16.33 6.40
CA CYS A 321 1.10 16.93 6.92
C CYS A 321 1.30 18.44 7.14
N ARG A 322 2.35 18.82 7.86
CA ARG A 322 2.70 20.23 8.13
C ARG A 322 2.98 21.02 6.85
N ALA A 323 3.47 20.36 5.79
CA ALA A 323 3.73 21.01 4.49
C ALA A 323 2.48 21.12 3.58
N GLY A 324 1.28 20.78 4.08
CA GLY A 324 0.01 20.87 3.35
C GLY A 324 -0.49 19.54 2.82
N GLY A 325 0.07 18.43 3.30
CA GLY A 325 -0.39 17.09 3.01
C GLY A 325 -0.33 16.68 1.53
N ILE A 326 -1.17 15.74 1.17
CA ILE A 326 -1.24 15.22 -0.22
C ILE A 326 -1.69 16.32 -1.18
N MET A 327 -2.63 17.17 -0.79
CA MET A 327 -3.03 18.30 -1.63
C MET A 327 -1.89 19.30 -1.85
N GLY A 328 -0.95 19.41 -0.91
CA GLY A 328 0.28 20.21 -1.09
C GLY A 328 1.15 19.69 -2.22
N ILE A 329 1.40 18.38 -2.27
CA ILE A 329 2.16 17.74 -3.36
C ILE A 329 1.40 17.87 -4.69
N MET A 330 0.11 17.50 -4.69
CA MET A 330 -0.71 17.53 -5.90
C MET A 330 -0.88 18.95 -6.46
N ARG A 331 -0.88 19.98 -5.62
CA ARG A 331 -0.92 21.39 -6.05
C ARG A 331 0.35 21.76 -6.82
N GLU A 332 1.53 21.36 -6.35
CA GLU A 332 2.79 21.60 -7.07
C GLU A 332 2.82 20.81 -8.40
N MET A 333 2.32 19.57 -8.42
CA MET A 333 2.19 18.78 -9.64
C MET A 333 1.21 19.42 -10.64
N ALA A 334 0.07 19.95 -10.17
CA ALA A 334 -0.92 20.62 -11.01
C ALA A 334 -0.39 21.90 -11.64
N LYS A 335 0.39 22.70 -10.88
CA LYS A 335 1.08 23.89 -11.42
C LYS A 335 2.02 23.54 -12.57
N GLY A 336 2.62 22.36 -12.54
CA GLY A 336 3.46 21.84 -13.61
C GLY A 336 2.72 21.15 -14.76
N GLY A 337 1.38 21.12 -14.73
CA GLY A 337 0.58 20.48 -15.77
C GLY A 337 0.66 18.94 -15.78
N ILE A 338 1.12 18.35 -14.67
CA ILE A 338 1.34 16.88 -14.58
C ILE A 338 0.02 16.14 -14.37
N LEU A 339 -0.96 16.74 -13.65
CA LEU A 339 -2.21 16.09 -13.25
C LEU A 339 -3.38 16.36 -14.20
N LYS A 340 -4.32 15.42 -14.22
CA LYS A 340 -5.68 15.59 -14.72
C LYS A 340 -6.55 16.11 -13.58
N THR A 341 -6.90 17.38 -13.60
CA THR A 341 -7.56 18.04 -12.45
C THR A 341 -9.09 18.03 -12.51
N ASP A 342 -9.67 17.56 -13.61
CA ASP A 342 -11.11 17.41 -13.83
C ASP A 342 -11.71 16.09 -13.31
N VAL A 343 -10.87 15.18 -12.77
CA VAL A 343 -11.34 13.92 -12.19
C VAL A 343 -12.25 14.15 -10.97
N ALA A 344 -13.31 13.34 -10.87
CA ALA A 344 -14.29 13.42 -9.79
C ALA A 344 -13.71 12.95 -8.44
N ARG A 345 -14.33 13.42 -7.34
CA ARG A 345 -13.99 13.04 -5.96
C ARG A 345 -15.25 12.88 -5.12
N VAL A 346 -15.13 12.18 -3.99
CA VAL A 346 -16.26 12.01 -3.04
C VAL A 346 -16.57 13.31 -2.28
N ASP A 347 -15.56 14.14 -2.01
CA ASP A 347 -15.62 15.32 -1.14
C ASP A 347 -15.76 16.64 -1.90
N TYR A 348 -15.31 16.69 -3.13
CA TYR A 348 -15.39 17.87 -4.02
C TYR A 348 -15.87 17.44 -5.41
N PRO A 349 -16.45 18.36 -6.20
CA PRO A 349 -16.89 18.04 -7.56
C PRO A 349 -15.75 17.56 -8.48
N SER A 350 -14.53 18.05 -8.26
CA SER A 350 -13.33 17.67 -9.02
C SER A 350 -12.07 17.82 -8.16
N LEU A 351 -10.97 17.25 -8.64
CA LEU A 351 -9.66 17.48 -8.03
C LEU A 351 -9.29 18.96 -8.06
N GLN A 352 -9.60 19.70 -9.15
CA GLN A 352 -9.34 21.14 -9.21
C GLN A 352 -10.03 21.89 -8.07
N ALA A 353 -11.29 21.59 -7.81
CA ALA A 353 -12.03 22.22 -6.71
C ALA A 353 -11.41 21.91 -5.33
N ALA A 354 -10.86 20.71 -5.15
CA ALA A 354 -10.15 20.34 -3.92
C ALA A 354 -8.81 21.07 -3.78
N LEU A 355 -8.09 21.28 -4.89
CA LEU A 355 -6.82 22.02 -4.89
C LEU A 355 -7.01 23.51 -4.62
N ASP A 356 -8.11 24.09 -5.10
CA ASP A 356 -8.44 25.52 -4.91
C ASP A 356 -9.00 25.83 -3.52
N ALA A 357 -9.50 24.81 -2.80
CA ALA A 357 -10.04 24.97 -1.47
C ALA A 357 -8.96 25.32 -0.43
N ASP A 358 -9.30 26.23 0.50
CA ASP A 358 -8.45 26.50 1.66
C ASP A 358 -8.60 25.38 2.70
N ASN A 359 -7.58 24.54 2.78
CA ASN A 359 -7.51 23.43 3.74
C ASN A 359 -6.43 23.63 4.82
N GLU A 360 -5.84 24.82 4.95
CA GLU A 360 -4.74 25.08 5.88
C GLU A 360 -5.08 24.69 7.34
N ASN A 361 -6.30 25.01 7.78
CA ASN A 361 -6.75 24.71 9.14
C ASN A 361 -6.80 23.19 9.43
N LEU A 362 -6.93 22.36 8.41
CA LEU A 362 -6.89 20.90 8.57
C LEU A 362 -5.50 20.42 9.01
N TYR A 363 -4.45 21.06 8.51
CA TYR A 363 -3.06 20.69 8.73
C TYR A 363 -2.41 21.42 9.93
N ARG A 364 -3.03 22.47 10.44
CA ARG A 364 -2.58 23.14 11.66
C ARG A 364 -2.84 22.25 12.86
N SER A 365 -1.84 22.10 13.70
CA SER A 365 -1.92 21.24 14.87
C SER A 365 -2.86 21.80 15.93
N ALA A 366 -3.69 20.91 16.46
CA ALA A 366 -4.28 21.07 17.79
C ALA A 366 -3.89 19.84 18.63
N PRO A 367 -3.58 19.99 19.92
CA PRO A 367 -3.24 18.85 20.76
C PRO A 367 -4.39 17.85 20.79
N CYS A 368 -4.10 16.57 20.54
CA CYS A 368 -5.05 15.50 20.73
C CYS A 368 -4.76 14.80 22.06
N GLY A 369 -5.78 14.63 22.89
CA GLY A 369 -5.66 13.98 24.19
C GLY A 369 -5.45 12.45 24.15
N VAL A 370 -5.40 11.82 22.96
CA VAL A 370 -5.28 10.38 22.84
C VAL A 370 -3.82 10.01 22.56
N ARG A 371 -3.11 9.60 23.61
CA ARG A 371 -1.76 9.05 23.50
C ARG A 371 -1.72 7.68 24.14
N THR A 372 -1.21 6.70 23.44
CA THR A 372 -1.02 5.33 23.95
C THR A 372 0.30 5.15 24.69
N VAL A 373 1.29 6.02 24.43
CA VAL A 373 2.60 6.04 25.06
C VAL A 373 2.97 7.47 25.43
N LYS A 374 3.76 7.66 26.50
CA LYS A 374 4.33 8.97 26.85
C LYS A 374 5.28 9.42 25.76
N LEU A 375 4.84 10.36 24.94
CA LEU A 375 5.72 11.10 24.05
C LEU A 375 6.42 12.20 24.83
N GLY A 376 7.66 12.48 24.48
CA GLY A 376 8.33 13.71 24.87
C GLY A 376 7.58 14.97 24.39
N GLU A 377 8.06 16.13 24.73
CA GLU A 377 7.44 17.43 24.49
C GLU A 377 7.28 17.79 23.00
N ASN A 378 6.39 17.11 22.28
CA ASN A 378 6.15 17.35 20.85
C ASN A 378 5.03 18.33 20.53
N GLU A 379 4.46 19.01 21.52
CA GLU A 379 3.36 19.96 21.33
C GLU A 379 3.68 21.16 20.42
N SER A 380 4.96 21.43 20.20
CA SER A 380 5.41 22.57 19.38
C SER A 380 5.56 22.30 17.89
N LEU A 381 5.55 21.02 17.46
CA LEU A 381 5.95 20.62 16.10
C LEU A 381 5.01 21.11 15.00
N TYR A 382 3.78 21.51 15.32
CA TYR A 382 2.75 21.75 14.31
C TYR A 382 2.12 23.14 14.33
N LYS A 383 2.67 24.08 15.08
CA LYS A 383 2.10 25.43 15.19
C LYS A 383 2.16 26.22 13.89
N GLU A 384 3.17 25.94 13.06
CA GLU A 384 3.38 26.62 11.78
C GLU A 384 3.44 25.61 10.64
N LEU A 385 2.83 25.96 9.51
CA LEU A 385 2.93 25.17 8.29
C LEU A 385 4.30 25.35 7.64
N ASP A 386 4.82 24.30 7.01
CA ASP A 386 5.98 24.38 6.13
C ASP A 386 5.53 24.81 4.73
N THR A 387 5.80 26.06 4.41
CA THR A 387 5.49 26.64 3.09
C THR A 387 6.70 26.77 2.18
N ASP A 388 7.88 26.34 2.63
CA ASP A 388 9.11 26.37 1.83
C ASP A 388 9.04 25.31 0.70
N ARG A 389 8.86 25.77 -0.53
CA ARG A 389 8.82 24.92 -1.73
C ARG A 389 10.14 24.79 -2.45
N GLU A 390 11.20 25.41 -1.94
CA GLU A 390 12.55 25.29 -2.48
C GLU A 390 13.37 24.24 -1.73
N LYS A 391 13.31 24.24 -0.39
CA LYS A 391 14.15 23.40 0.49
C LYS A 391 13.37 22.55 1.47
N GLY A 392 12.06 22.80 1.62
CA GLY A 392 11.19 22.08 2.54
C GLY A 392 10.94 20.62 2.16
N CYS A 393 10.06 19.97 2.93
CA CYS A 393 9.65 18.59 2.71
C CYS A 393 8.99 18.39 1.34
N ILE A 394 8.06 19.29 0.96
CA ILE A 394 7.41 19.33 -0.35
C ILE A 394 8.06 20.44 -1.17
N ARG A 395 8.56 20.10 -2.35
CA ARG A 395 9.24 21.04 -3.26
C ARG A 395 8.41 21.30 -4.51
N ASN A 396 8.64 22.47 -5.11
CA ASN A 396 8.12 22.77 -6.45
C ASN A 396 8.91 22.00 -7.53
N ILE A 397 8.45 22.03 -8.77
CA ILE A 397 9.06 21.30 -9.90
C ILE A 397 10.49 21.77 -10.18
N GLU A 398 10.76 23.06 -10.06
CA GLU A 398 12.07 23.64 -10.33
C GLU A 398 13.13 23.15 -9.35
N ASN A 399 12.73 22.91 -8.10
CA ASN A 399 13.58 22.46 -7.00
C ASN A 399 13.37 20.98 -6.65
N ALA A 400 12.80 20.19 -7.56
CA ALA A 400 12.56 18.77 -7.35
C ALA A 400 13.81 18.03 -6.86
N TYR A 401 13.61 17.04 -6.00
CA TYR A 401 14.70 16.18 -5.51
C TYR A 401 15.37 15.38 -6.62
N SER A 402 14.61 15.01 -7.66
CA SER A 402 15.07 14.34 -8.86
C SER A 402 14.12 14.69 -10.01
N LYS A 403 14.66 14.87 -11.21
CA LYS A 403 13.87 15.09 -12.42
C LYS A 403 13.23 13.81 -12.94
N ASP A 404 13.89 12.67 -12.70
CA ASP A 404 13.36 11.35 -13.01
C ASP A 404 12.60 10.82 -11.80
N GLY A 405 11.52 10.07 -12.05
CA GLY A 405 10.72 9.45 -11.00
C GLY A 405 11.52 8.51 -10.11
N GLY A 406 11.09 8.38 -8.87
CA GLY A 406 11.74 7.52 -7.87
C GLY A 406 11.52 6.01 -8.12
N LEU A 407 10.91 5.62 -9.24
CA LEU A 407 10.53 4.25 -9.58
C LEU A 407 10.76 3.99 -11.07
N ALA A 408 11.16 2.77 -11.43
CA ALA A 408 11.31 2.35 -12.82
C ALA A 408 10.75 0.95 -13.05
N VAL A 409 10.16 0.74 -14.23
CA VAL A 409 9.81 -0.59 -14.75
C VAL A 409 10.89 -1.03 -15.71
N LEU A 410 11.45 -2.24 -15.51
CA LEU A 410 12.42 -2.83 -16.43
C LEU A 410 11.79 -4.02 -17.15
N TYR A 411 12.18 -4.20 -18.41
CA TYR A 411 11.74 -5.32 -19.26
C TYR A 411 12.95 -6.06 -19.82
N GLY A 412 12.78 -7.31 -20.19
CA GLY A 412 13.81 -8.10 -20.84
C GLY A 412 13.55 -9.58 -20.77
N ASN A 413 14.55 -10.39 -21.16
CA ASN A 413 14.38 -11.84 -21.22
C ASN A 413 14.24 -12.52 -19.85
N ILE A 414 14.58 -11.83 -18.74
CA ILE A 414 14.31 -12.27 -17.36
C ILE A 414 12.87 -11.90 -16.95
N ALA A 415 12.40 -10.72 -17.36
CA ALA A 415 11.13 -10.13 -16.95
C ALA A 415 10.32 -9.63 -18.15
N PRO A 416 9.78 -10.52 -19.01
CA PRO A 416 9.08 -10.12 -20.23
C PRO A 416 7.78 -9.36 -19.97
N LYS A 417 7.19 -9.49 -18.78
CA LYS A 417 6.01 -8.73 -18.35
C LYS A 417 6.34 -7.58 -17.39
N GLY A 418 7.64 -7.36 -17.14
CA GLY A 418 8.16 -6.27 -16.34
C GLY A 418 8.56 -6.68 -14.92
N CYS A 419 9.35 -5.81 -14.31
CA CYS A 419 9.74 -5.83 -12.90
C CYS A 419 9.94 -4.39 -12.42
N ILE A 420 10.01 -4.19 -11.10
CA ILE A 420 10.01 -2.86 -10.48
C ILE A 420 11.33 -2.63 -9.74
N VAL A 421 11.89 -1.43 -9.88
CA VAL A 421 13.01 -0.94 -9.08
C VAL A 421 12.71 0.45 -8.52
N LYS A 422 13.02 0.66 -7.24
CA LYS A 422 12.97 1.98 -6.60
C LYS A 422 14.29 2.71 -6.89
N THR A 423 14.29 3.56 -7.92
CA THR A 423 15.49 4.23 -8.42
C THR A 423 16.02 5.28 -7.45
N ALA A 424 15.16 5.88 -6.62
CA ALA A 424 15.56 6.88 -5.62
C ALA A 424 16.57 6.36 -4.57
N GLY A 425 16.67 5.03 -4.41
CA GLY A 425 17.61 4.37 -3.50
C GLY A 425 18.85 3.77 -4.17
N VAL A 426 18.99 3.91 -5.51
CA VAL A 426 20.08 3.32 -6.28
C VAL A 426 21.20 4.33 -6.46
N ALA A 427 22.44 3.94 -6.18
CA ALA A 427 23.62 4.79 -6.40
C ALA A 427 23.90 4.96 -7.90
N GLU A 428 24.33 6.15 -8.32
CA GLU A 428 24.55 6.49 -9.74
C GLU A 428 25.49 5.52 -10.47
N ASN A 429 26.53 5.04 -9.76
CA ASN A 429 27.54 4.14 -10.32
C ASN A 429 27.02 2.73 -10.65
N ILE A 430 25.84 2.34 -10.16
CA ILE A 430 25.22 1.03 -10.40
C ILE A 430 23.88 1.10 -11.14
N LEU A 431 23.54 2.26 -11.71
CA LEU A 431 22.38 2.38 -12.61
C LEU A 431 22.51 1.51 -13.88
N LYS A 432 23.76 1.24 -14.30
CA LYS A 432 24.12 0.21 -15.29
C LYS A 432 24.99 -0.81 -14.58
N PHE A 433 24.50 -2.02 -14.48
CA PHE A 433 25.15 -3.09 -13.73
C PHE A 433 25.25 -4.37 -14.56
N LYS A 434 26.42 -4.98 -14.55
CA LYS A 434 26.67 -6.30 -15.14
C LYS A 434 27.34 -7.14 -14.08
N GLY A 435 26.75 -8.29 -13.75
CA GLY A 435 27.25 -9.13 -12.68
C GLY A 435 26.94 -10.60 -12.86
N THR A 436 27.49 -11.41 -11.98
CA THR A 436 27.34 -12.86 -11.97
C THR A 436 26.18 -13.29 -11.08
N ALA A 437 25.27 -14.11 -11.57
CA ALA A 437 24.13 -14.59 -10.81
C ALA A 437 24.56 -15.56 -9.70
N VAL A 438 24.04 -15.33 -8.50
CA VAL A 438 24.05 -16.25 -7.36
C VAL A 438 22.61 -16.54 -6.98
N VAL A 439 22.14 -17.77 -7.26
CA VAL A 439 20.73 -18.12 -7.23
C VAL A 439 20.34 -18.80 -5.92
N PHE A 440 19.23 -18.32 -5.33
CA PHE A 440 18.61 -18.85 -4.14
C PHE A 440 17.13 -19.14 -4.39
N GLU A 441 16.59 -20.15 -3.72
CA GLU A 441 15.18 -20.57 -3.89
C GLU A 441 14.29 -20.23 -2.69
N SER A 442 14.84 -19.45 -1.73
CA SER A 442 14.11 -18.85 -0.61
C SER A 442 14.84 -17.61 -0.07
N GLN A 443 14.10 -16.78 0.68
CA GLN A 443 14.68 -15.66 1.43
C GLN A 443 15.73 -16.16 2.44
N GLU A 444 15.42 -17.25 3.13
CA GLU A 444 16.25 -17.83 4.20
C GLU A 444 17.60 -18.29 3.63
N ASP A 445 17.59 -18.97 2.47
CA ASP A 445 18.80 -19.40 1.79
C ASP A 445 19.64 -18.22 1.32
N ALA A 446 19.00 -17.15 0.82
CA ALA A 446 19.68 -15.94 0.42
C ALA A 446 20.35 -15.24 1.61
N VAL A 447 19.65 -15.09 2.73
CA VAL A 447 20.19 -14.54 3.97
C VAL A 447 21.40 -15.34 4.43
N ASN A 448 21.29 -16.67 4.50
CA ASN A 448 22.40 -17.54 4.89
C ASN A 448 23.59 -17.43 3.92
N GLY A 449 23.31 -17.33 2.61
CA GLY A 449 24.34 -17.16 1.58
C GLY A 449 25.08 -15.82 1.65
N ILE A 450 24.36 -14.73 1.96
CA ILE A 450 24.93 -13.39 2.14
C ILE A 450 25.84 -13.37 3.36
N LEU A 451 25.31 -13.79 4.53
CA LEU A 451 26.04 -13.81 5.79
C LEU A 451 27.22 -14.81 5.78
N GLY A 452 27.04 -15.96 5.09
CA GLY A 452 28.08 -16.97 4.91
C GLY A 452 29.16 -16.64 3.89
N GLY A 453 29.09 -15.45 3.24
CA GLY A 453 30.09 -14.98 2.27
C GLY A 453 30.07 -15.69 0.91
N LYS A 454 28.95 -16.37 0.58
CA LYS A 454 28.73 -16.91 -0.78
C LYS A 454 28.58 -15.77 -1.81
N VAL A 455 27.93 -14.66 -1.40
CA VAL A 455 27.75 -13.46 -2.22
C VAL A 455 28.97 -12.57 -2.10
N LYS A 456 29.48 -12.10 -3.25
CA LYS A 456 30.66 -11.27 -3.36
C LYS A 456 30.35 -9.99 -4.13
N LYS A 457 31.25 -9.01 -4.03
CA LYS A 457 31.19 -7.79 -4.82
C LYS A 457 31.12 -8.11 -6.33
N GLY A 458 30.17 -7.50 -7.03
CA GLY A 458 29.91 -7.72 -8.45
C GLY A 458 28.85 -8.79 -8.74
N ASP A 459 28.30 -9.41 -7.72
CA ASP A 459 27.26 -10.43 -7.90
C ASP A 459 25.86 -9.85 -8.07
N VAL A 460 25.00 -10.61 -8.73
CA VAL A 460 23.57 -10.44 -8.80
C VAL A 460 22.91 -11.54 -7.98
N VAL A 461 22.39 -11.17 -6.81
CA VAL A 461 21.64 -12.10 -5.95
C VAL A 461 20.26 -12.32 -6.55
N VAL A 462 19.94 -13.56 -6.91
CA VAL A 462 18.64 -13.94 -7.48
C VAL A 462 17.87 -14.76 -6.45
N ILE A 463 16.73 -14.25 -6.00
CA ILE A 463 15.80 -14.96 -5.10
C ILE A 463 14.54 -15.29 -5.87
N ARG A 464 14.28 -16.57 -6.13
CA ARG A 464 13.12 -17.02 -6.91
C ARG A 464 12.20 -17.91 -6.10
N TYR A 465 10.99 -18.13 -6.61
CA TYR A 465 9.90 -18.85 -5.94
C TYR A 465 9.38 -18.15 -4.68
N GLU A 466 9.50 -16.81 -4.61
CA GLU A 466 8.94 -15.97 -3.55
C GLU A 466 7.78 -15.09 -4.06
N GLY A 467 7.30 -15.35 -5.28
CA GLY A 467 6.15 -14.65 -5.88
C GLY A 467 4.79 -15.01 -5.27
N PRO A 468 3.69 -14.47 -5.82
CA PRO A 468 2.33 -14.72 -5.32
C PRO A 468 2.01 -16.21 -5.20
N LYS A 469 2.31 -17.01 -6.22
CA LYS A 469 2.08 -18.45 -6.27
C LYS A 469 3.20 -19.25 -5.62
N GLY A 470 4.44 -18.89 -5.89
CA GLY A 470 5.63 -19.67 -5.51
C GLY A 470 5.98 -19.54 -4.04
N GLY A 471 5.73 -18.40 -3.41
CA GLY A 471 5.98 -18.13 -2.00
C GLY A 471 5.31 -19.14 -1.05
N PRO A 472 4.02 -19.43 -1.09
CA PRO A 472 3.00 -18.58 -1.67
C PRO A 472 2.74 -17.35 -0.81
N GLY A 473 2.14 -16.32 -1.39
CA GLY A 473 1.78 -15.09 -0.69
C GLY A 473 2.77 -13.95 -0.87
N MET A 474 3.81 -14.13 -1.69
CA MET A 474 4.72 -13.05 -2.08
C MET A 474 5.21 -12.22 -0.89
N GLN A 475 5.90 -12.88 0.05
CA GLN A 475 6.36 -12.21 1.28
C GLN A 475 7.20 -10.97 0.99
N GLU A 476 7.06 -9.95 1.83
CA GLU A 476 7.94 -8.79 1.81
C GLU A 476 9.29 -9.13 2.43
N MET A 477 10.35 -8.88 1.70
CA MET A 477 11.70 -9.20 2.13
C MET A 477 12.44 -7.91 2.52
N LEU A 478 12.92 -7.85 3.76
CA LEU A 478 13.78 -6.78 4.27
C LEU A 478 15.21 -7.29 4.52
N TYR A 479 15.34 -8.48 5.10
CA TYR A 479 16.63 -8.99 5.56
C TYR A 479 17.68 -9.16 4.46
N PRO A 480 17.38 -9.68 3.25
CA PRO A 480 18.40 -9.78 2.21
C PRO A 480 19.04 -8.43 1.87
N THR A 481 18.24 -7.36 1.78
CA THR A 481 18.74 -6.01 1.49
C THR A 481 19.49 -5.41 2.69
N SER A 482 18.98 -5.60 3.91
CA SER A 482 19.62 -5.13 5.14
C SER A 482 20.97 -5.80 5.35
N PHE A 483 21.10 -7.12 5.10
CA PHE A 483 22.36 -7.82 5.25
C PHE A 483 23.36 -7.51 4.12
N LEU A 484 22.93 -7.29 2.89
CA LEU A 484 23.81 -6.73 1.87
C LEU A 484 24.41 -5.40 2.33
N LYS A 485 23.60 -4.53 2.96
CA LYS A 485 24.06 -3.25 3.51
C LYS A 485 25.01 -3.43 4.68
N SER A 486 24.70 -4.32 5.65
CA SER A 486 25.58 -4.58 6.79
C SER A 486 26.92 -5.19 6.38
N MET A 487 26.94 -6.01 5.33
CA MET A 487 28.15 -6.57 4.71
C MET A 487 28.87 -5.60 3.78
N LYS A 488 28.38 -4.36 3.62
CA LYS A 488 28.92 -3.31 2.72
C LYS A 488 28.94 -3.73 1.24
N LEU A 489 27.97 -4.53 0.82
CA LEU A 489 27.77 -5.02 -0.55
C LEU A 489 26.65 -4.29 -1.31
N ASP A 490 25.87 -3.46 -0.63
CA ASP A 490 24.69 -2.77 -1.17
C ASP A 490 24.97 -1.82 -2.35
N LYS A 491 26.20 -1.34 -2.46
CA LYS A 491 26.67 -0.47 -3.56
C LYS A 491 27.40 -1.20 -4.67
N ASP A 492 27.63 -2.49 -4.51
CA ASP A 492 28.46 -3.32 -5.38
C ASP A 492 27.75 -4.58 -5.87
N CYS A 493 26.53 -4.85 -5.40
CA CYS A 493 25.71 -5.99 -5.79
C CYS A 493 24.32 -5.53 -6.25
N ALA A 494 23.68 -6.32 -7.10
CA ALA A 494 22.26 -6.21 -7.42
C ALA A 494 21.48 -7.35 -6.76
N LEU A 495 20.20 -7.14 -6.51
CA LEU A 495 19.28 -8.14 -6.00
C LEU A 495 18.03 -8.19 -6.87
N ILE A 496 17.63 -9.38 -7.32
CA ILE A 496 16.48 -9.62 -8.21
C ILE A 496 15.58 -10.67 -7.57
N THR A 497 14.26 -10.45 -7.61
CA THR A 497 13.30 -11.44 -7.09
C THR A 497 11.97 -11.40 -7.84
N ASP A 498 11.31 -12.55 -7.91
CA ASP A 498 9.88 -12.65 -8.26
C ASP A 498 8.95 -12.40 -7.07
N GLY A 499 9.52 -12.25 -5.86
CA GLY A 499 8.88 -11.72 -4.68
C GLY A 499 8.85 -10.19 -4.66
N ARG A 500 8.81 -9.61 -3.47
CA ARG A 500 8.80 -8.16 -3.25
C ARG A 500 9.66 -7.76 -2.07
N PHE A 501 10.03 -6.49 -2.03
CA PHE A 501 10.79 -5.92 -0.93
C PHE A 501 9.91 -5.03 -0.06
N TYR A 502 10.28 -4.95 1.21
CA TYR A 502 9.68 -3.97 2.12
C TYR A 502 9.96 -2.54 1.64
N GLY A 503 9.03 -1.61 1.89
CA GLY A 503 9.12 -0.22 1.41
C GLY A 503 10.35 0.56 1.88
N GLY A 504 11.03 0.08 2.93
CA GLY A 504 12.25 0.65 3.49
C GLY A 504 13.57 0.15 2.86
N THR A 505 13.52 -0.66 1.80
CA THR A 505 14.74 -1.17 1.17
C THR A 505 15.48 -0.11 0.36
N SER A 506 16.81 -0.23 0.33
CA SER A 506 17.73 0.60 -0.46
C SER A 506 18.67 -0.27 -1.33
N GLY A 507 19.42 0.36 -2.21
CA GLY A 507 20.33 -0.33 -3.14
C GLY A 507 19.63 -0.77 -4.44
N LEU A 508 20.36 -1.48 -5.31
CA LEU A 508 19.82 -1.98 -6.58
C LEU A 508 18.99 -3.25 -6.35
N SER A 509 17.77 -3.05 -5.83
CA SER A 509 16.82 -4.11 -5.49
C SER A 509 15.65 -4.09 -6.46
N ILE A 510 15.51 -5.17 -7.25
CA ILE A 510 14.52 -5.33 -8.33
C ILE A 510 13.54 -6.43 -7.94
N GLY A 511 12.29 -6.05 -7.70
CA GLY A 511 11.23 -6.97 -7.33
C GLY A 511 10.16 -7.13 -8.39
N HIS A 512 9.13 -7.94 -8.06
CA HIS A 512 7.96 -8.17 -8.92
C HIS A 512 8.30 -8.72 -10.31
N VAL A 513 9.40 -9.47 -10.43
CA VAL A 513 9.78 -10.08 -11.72
C VAL A 513 8.64 -10.93 -12.23
N SER A 514 8.13 -10.58 -13.42
CA SER A 514 6.95 -11.20 -13.99
C SER A 514 7.19 -11.72 -15.41
N PRO A 515 6.69 -12.93 -15.71
CA PRO A 515 6.02 -13.88 -14.79
C PRO A 515 6.98 -14.44 -13.72
N GLU A 516 6.43 -14.78 -12.53
CA GLU A 516 7.21 -15.41 -11.45
C GLU A 516 7.68 -16.84 -11.85
N ALA A 517 8.70 -17.36 -11.17
CA ALA A 517 9.25 -18.69 -11.44
C ALA A 517 8.18 -19.79 -11.35
N ALA A 518 7.31 -19.77 -10.35
CA ALA A 518 6.23 -20.74 -10.18
C ALA A 518 5.11 -20.64 -11.24
N ASN A 519 5.04 -19.52 -11.95
CA ASN A 519 4.16 -19.27 -13.11
C ASN A 519 4.90 -19.38 -14.44
N LYS A 520 5.94 -20.23 -14.49
CA LYS A 520 6.74 -20.53 -15.68
C LYS A 520 7.54 -19.33 -16.23
N GLY A 521 7.83 -18.35 -15.38
CA GLY A 521 8.63 -17.19 -15.74
C GLY A 521 10.10 -17.53 -16.00
N PRO A 522 10.78 -16.77 -16.87
CA PRO A 522 12.17 -17.02 -17.25
C PRO A 522 13.18 -16.96 -16.08
N ILE A 523 12.88 -16.24 -15.02
CA ILE A 523 13.70 -16.22 -13.79
C ILE A 523 13.94 -17.64 -13.23
N ALA A 524 13.06 -18.61 -13.53
CA ALA A 524 13.21 -20.01 -13.15
C ALA A 524 14.41 -20.69 -13.82
N PHE A 525 14.91 -20.15 -14.93
CA PHE A 525 15.97 -20.75 -15.73
C PHE A 525 17.36 -20.24 -15.40
N LEU A 526 17.50 -19.21 -14.53
CA LEU A 526 18.79 -18.70 -14.12
C LEU A 526 19.55 -19.76 -13.30
N GLU A 527 20.84 -19.88 -13.56
CA GLU A 527 21.75 -20.77 -12.82
C GLU A 527 22.90 -19.94 -12.21
N ASP A 528 23.56 -20.47 -11.17
CA ASP A 528 24.76 -19.86 -10.60
C ASP A 528 25.82 -19.67 -11.70
N GLY A 529 26.40 -18.49 -11.81
CA GLY A 529 27.42 -18.16 -12.80
C GLY A 529 26.91 -17.46 -14.07
N ASP A 530 25.60 -17.36 -14.27
CA ASP A 530 25.03 -16.62 -15.41
C ASP A 530 25.37 -15.14 -15.36
N THR A 531 25.61 -14.54 -16.52
CA THR A 531 25.84 -13.10 -16.62
C THR A 531 24.51 -12.36 -16.76
N VAL A 532 24.20 -11.50 -15.78
CA VAL A 532 23.01 -10.64 -15.78
C VAL A 532 23.40 -9.21 -16.08
N VAL A 533 22.64 -8.56 -16.98
CA VAL A 533 22.83 -7.16 -17.38
C VAL A 533 21.59 -6.36 -17.02
N ILE A 534 21.76 -5.33 -16.19
CA ILE A 534 20.71 -4.40 -15.75
C ILE A 534 21.07 -3.02 -16.27
N ASN A 535 20.12 -2.34 -16.92
CA ASN A 535 20.30 -0.98 -17.39
C ASN A 535 19.02 -0.17 -17.08
N ILE A 536 19.07 0.58 -15.97
CA ILE A 536 17.91 1.36 -15.52
C ILE A 536 17.59 2.51 -16.49
N PRO A 537 18.56 3.29 -17.00
CA PRO A 537 18.28 4.30 -18.02
C PRO A 537 17.57 3.77 -19.25
N ASP A 538 17.96 2.59 -19.74
CA ASP A 538 17.36 1.95 -20.94
C ASP A 538 16.19 1.02 -20.59
N ARG A 539 15.77 1.00 -19.30
CA ARG A 539 14.64 0.19 -18.81
C ARG A 539 14.77 -1.29 -19.15
N SER A 540 15.97 -1.88 -19.04
CA SER A 540 16.21 -3.27 -19.46
C SER A 540 16.85 -4.12 -18.36
N ILE A 541 16.47 -5.42 -18.37
CA ILE A 541 17.04 -6.46 -17.52
C ILE A 541 17.13 -7.77 -18.31
N ASN A 542 18.36 -8.27 -18.51
CA ASN A 542 18.61 -9.43 -19.33
C ASN A 542 19.63 -10.36 -18.71
N VAL A 543 19.55 -11.64 -19.03
CA VAL A 543 20.65 -12.61 -18.87
C VAL A 543 21.24 -12.91 -20.23
N GLU A 544 22.57 -13.04 -20.29
CA GLU A 544 23.31 -13.36 -21.52
C GLU A 544 23.20 -14.88 -21.81
N LEU A 545 21.99 -15.31 -22.20
CA LEU A 545 21.69 -16.65 -22.66
C LEU A 545 21.12 -16.58 -24.07
N THR A 546 21.44 -17.57 -24.88
CA THR A 546 20.83 -17.76 -26.20
C THR A 546 19.44 -18.37 -26.06
N ASP A 547 18.59 -18.22 -27.07
CA ASP A 547 17.26 -18.83 -27.12
C ASP A 547 17.31 -20.37 -26.98
N GLU A 548 18.36 -20.98 -27.53
CA GLU A 548 18.58 -22.44 -27.43
C GLU A 548 18.92 -22.85 -25.99
N GLU A 549 19.76 -22.10 -25.28
CA GLU A 549 20.07 -22.36 -23.88
C GLU A 549 18.83 -22.20 -23.01
N PHE A 550 18.01 -21.17 -23.24
CA PHE A 550 16.73 -21.00 -22.55
C PHE A 550 15.82 -22.21 -22.75
N LYS A 551 15.72 -22.69 -24.00
CA LYS A 551 14.89 -23.86 -24.34
C LYS A 551 15.38 -25.12 -23.64
N GLN A 552 16.69 -25.40 -23.68
CA GLN A 552 17.30 -26.57 -23.03
C GLN A 552 17.09 -26.53 -21.51
N ARG A 553 17.25 -25.35 -20.85
CA ARG A 553 17.02 -25.21 -19.41
C ARG A 553 15.55 -25.37 -19.05
N LYS A 554 14.63 -24.89 -19.89
CA LYS A 554 13.19 -25.11 -19.74
C LYS A 554 12.86 -26.59 -19.78
N GLU A 555 13.32 -27.31 -20.81
CA GLU A 555 13.09 -28.75 -20.97
C GLU A 555 13.67 -29.57 -19.81
N LYS A 556 14.88 -29.22 -19.36
CA LYS A 556 15.53 -29.83 -18.18
C LYS A 556 14.72 -29.60 -16.88
N LEU A 557 14.20 -28.37 -16.67
CA LEU A 557 13.40 -28.04 -15.51
C LEU A 557 12.07 -28.81 -15.52
N GLU A 558 11.38 -28.84 -16.65
CA GLU A 558 10.10 -29.54 -16.82
C GLU A 558 10.23 -31.05 -16.63
N ALA A 559 11.36 -31.63 -17.03
CA ALA A 559 11.67 -33.04 -16.84
C ALA A 559 12.10 -33.43 -15.40
N SER A 560 12.39 -32.45 -14.54
CA SER A 560 12.90 -32.69 -13.19
C SER A 560 11.91 -32.24 -12.10
N THR A 561 12.19 -31.13 -11.40
CA THR A 561 11.36 -30.60 -10.30
C THR A 561 10.12 -29.87 -10.80
N GLY A 562 10.07 -29.52 -12.10
CA GLY A 562 9.10 -28.56 -12.61
C GLY A 562 9.36 -27.17 -12.02
N TYR A 563 8.32 -26.32 -12.02
CA TYR A 563 8.41 -24.95 -11.53
C TYR A 563 8.20 -24.86 -10.02
N LYS A 564 9.05 -25.59 -9.27
CA LYS A 564 9.02 -25.65 -7.79
C LYS A 564 10.45 -25.56 -7.24
N PRO A 565 10.65 -25.04 -6.04
CA PRO A 565 11.96 -25.06 -5.39
C PRO A 565 12.44 -26.49 -5.14
N LYS A 566 13.76 -26.72 -5.24
CA LYS A 566 14.35 -28.06 -5.14
C LYS A 566 14.34 -28.62 -3.72
N ALA A 567 14.61 -27.77 -2.73
CA ALA A 567 14.86 -28.21 -1.35
C ALA A 567 14.42 -27.15 -0.31
N ARG A 568 13.20 -26.60 -0.45
CA ARG A 568 12.68 -25.65 0.50
C ARG A 568 11.82 -26.33 1.58
N ASP A 569 12.23 -26.26 2.83
CA ASP A 569 11.42 -26.72 3.98
C ASP A 569 10.50 -25.57 4.45
N ARG A 570 9.33 -25.48 3.84
CA ARG A 570 8.30 -24.48 4.21
C ARG A 570 6.94 -25.15 4.34
N LYS A 571 6.32 -25.02 5.53
CA LYS A 571 4.97 -25.49 5.77
C LYS A 571 3.93 -24.56 5.17
N VAL A 572 3.27 -24.98 4.10
CA VAL A 572 2.22 -24.21 3.43
C VAL A 572 0.85 -24.65 3.97
N SER A 573 0.14 -23.73 4.63
CA SER A 573 -1.20 -23.97 5.19
C SER A 573 -2.26 -24.15 4.09
N ARG A 574 -3.46 -24.63 4.47
CA ARG A 574 -4.59 -24.76 3.53
C ARG A 574 -5.00 -23.42 2.91
N ALA A 575 -5.00 -22.34 3.72
CA ALA A 575 -5.33 -20.99 3.25
C ALA A 575 -4.35 -20.50 2.18
N LEU A 576 -3.05 -20.66 2.43
CA LEU A 576 -2.01 -20.29 1.46
C LEU A 576 -2.06 -21.16 0.18
N LYS A 577 -2.37 -22.45 0.29
CA LYS A 577 -2.58 -23.33 -0.88
C LYS A 577 -3.77 -22.87 -1.71
N ALA A 578 -4.88 -22.48 -1.08
CA ALA A 578 -6.05 -21.96 -1.76
C ALA A 578 -5.74 -20.66 -2.51
N TYR A 579 -5.03 -19.72 -1.89
CA TYR A 579 -4.56 -18.53 -2.57
C TYR A 579 -3.64 -18.87 -3.76
N ALA A 580 -2.61 -19.67 -3.54
CA ALA A 580 -1.63 -20.04 -4.58
C ALA A 580 -2.27 -20.71 -5.79
N SER A 581 -3.34 -21.48 -5.61
CA SER A 581 -4.04 -22.16 -6.71
C SER A 581 -4.67 -21.21 -7.71
N LEU A 582 -5.04 -20.00 -7.27
CA LEU A 582 -5.71 -18.96 -8.06
C LEU A 582 -4.80 -17.75 -8.34
N ALA A 583 -3.66 -17.63 -7.66
CA ALA A 583 -2.82 -16.45 -7.75
C ALA A 583 -2.24 -16.21 -9.15
N GLY A 584 -2.47 -15.02 -9.68
CA GLY A 584 -1.80 -14.47 -10.85
C GLY A 584 -0.44 -13.87 -10.49
N SER A 585 0.36 -13.51 -11.50
CA SER A 585 1.66 -12.87 -11.30
C SER A 585 1.53 -11.39 -10.91
N ALA A 586 2.64 -10.80 -10.49
CA ALA A 586 2.68 -9.42 -9.97
C ALA A 586 2.31 -8.37 -11.04
N ASP A 587 2.53 -8.63 -12.32
CA ASP A 587 2.15 -7.73 -13.43
C ASP A 587 0.65 -7.42 -13.53
N ILE A 588 -0.18 -8.25 -12.90
CA ILE A 588 -1.64 -8.04 -12.76
C ILE A 588 -2.06 -7.84 -11.30
N GLY A 589 -1.11 -7.47 -10.43
CA GLY A 589 -1.40 -7.18 -9.02
C GLY A 589 -1.42 -8.39 -8.09
N GLY A 590 -1.02 -9.59 -8.53
CA GLY A 590 -1.05 -10.81 -7.72
C GLY A 590 -2.46 -11.18 -7.25
N VAL A 591 -3.48 -10.81 -8.01
CA VAL A 591 -4.90 -11.10 -7.72
C VAL A 591 -5.22 -12.57 -7.95
N ARG A 592 -6.33 -13.04 -7.38
CA ARG A 592 -6.88 -14.34 -7.75
C ARG A 592 -7.55 -14.26 -9.12
N VAL A 593 -7.08 -15.07 -10.05
CA VAL A 593 -7.69 -15.22 -11.37
C VAL A 593 -8.76 -16.30 -11.26
N ILE A 594 -10.01 -15.89 -11.41
CA ILE A 594 -11.20 -16.78 -11.39
C ILE A 594 -11.79 -16.75 -12.80
N GLU A 595 -11.86 -17.94 -13.44
CA GLU A 595 -12.47 -18.10 -14.76
C GLU A 595 -14.03 -18.08 -14.69
#